data_e283a92c9a19a41d3d5af3d824bd8da8
#
_entry.id   e283a92c9a19a41d3d5af3d824bd8da8
#
_cell.length_a   1.000
_cell.length_b   1.000
_cell.length_c   1.000
_cell.angle_alpha   90.00
_cell.angle_beta   90.00
_cell.angle_gamma   90.00
#
_symmetry.space_group_name_H-M   'P 1'
#
loop_
_entity.id
_entity.type
_entity.pdbx_description
1 polymer ?
#
loop_
_entity_poly.entity_id
_entity_poly.type
_entity_poly.pdbx_seq_one_letter_code
_entity_poly.pdbx_strand_id
1 'polypeptide(L)'
;LILYDGHPFNDNILYQSFPGFEGRTDIDDVERIEVVRGPGSALYGTGAVFGVVNVVTHERDKVSKLEVGASAVEHSMLRGRAHAYQRLGKDSGLWLSLAGARGAGRDFHFPEYRSDPSGLNGEARGLDDVELATVQGRFWYRDLTLQWIWHQREKTLPHAEYDTLFGDDRNRFVDRRGFVEARFEPKLTSEFQSFTR
;
A
#
# COMPACT_ATOMS: atom_id res chain seq x y z
N LEU A 1 6.54 3.02 -13.17
CA LEU A 1 7.11 2.96 -11.82
C LEU A 1 6.17 3.63 -10.83
N ILE A 2 5.92 2.99 -9.69
CA ILE A 2 5.18 3.58 -8.58
C ILE A 2 6.16 3.84 -7.43
N LEU A 3 6.12 5.06 -6.91
CA LEU A 3 6.91 5.50 -5.78
C LEU A 3 5.98 5.79 -4.59
N TYR A 4 6.49 5.58 -3.41
CA TYR A 4 5.90 5.97 -2.14
C TYR A 4 6.89 6.89 -1.41
N ASP A 5 6.54 8.17 -1.27
CA ASP A 5 7.44 9.22 -0.79
C ASP A 5 8.83 9.18 -1.47
N GLY A 6 8.86 8.92 -2.77
CA GLY A 6 10.07 8.78 -3.56
C GLY A 6 10.76 7.41 -3.46
N HIS A 7 10.26 6.46 -2.65
CA HIS A 7 10.79 5.11 -2.56
C HIS A 7 10.08 4.17 -3.56
N PRO A 8 10.80 3.38 -4.39
CA PRO A 8 10.18 2.43 -5.32
C PRO A 8 9.32 1.38 -4.60
N PHE A 9 8.06 1.24 -5.03
CA PHE A 9 7.09 0.40 -4.34
C PHE A 9 6.52 -0.73 -5.21
N ASN A 10 7.08 -0.95 -6.38
CA ASN A 10 6.77 -2.08 -7.21
C ASN A 10 7.24 -3.40 -6.56
N ASP A 11 6.54 -4.50 -6.81
CA ASP A 11 6.96 -5.83 -6.33
C ASP A 11 8.22 -6.31 -7.05
N ASN A 12 8.90 -7.28 -6.46
CA ASN A 12 10.19 -7.77 -6.96
C ASN A 12 10.05 -8.91 -7.97
N ILE A 13 8.84 -9.41 -8.19
CA ILE A 13 8.58 -10.59 -9.04
C ILE A 13 8.12 -10.13 -10.41
N LEU A 14 6.99 -9.42 -10.46
CA LEU A 14 6.38 -8.96 -11.71
C LEU A 14 6.62 -7.46 -11.96
N TYR A 15 7.28 -6.80 -11.04
CA TYR A 15 7.53 -5.35 -11.06
C TYR A 15 6.25 -4.52 -11.18
N GLN A 16 5.18 -5.00 -10.53
CA GLN A 16 3.85 -4.40 -10.55
C GLN A 16 3.54 -3.69 -9.23
N SER A 17 2.58 -2.80 -9.26
CA SER A 17 1.95 -2.22 -8.09
C SER A 17 0.51 -1.88 -8.44
N PHE A 18 -0.42 -2.30 -7.63
CA PHE A 18 -1.85 -2.11 -7.86
C PHE A 18 -2.38 -0.93 -7.04
N PRO A 19 -3.29 -0.12 -7.60
CA PRO A 19 -3.99 0.94 -6.87
C PRO A 19 -5.11 0.37 -5.98
N GLY A 20 -5.70 1.24 -5.15
CA GLY A 20 -6.83 0.89 -4.29
C GLY A 20 -6.42 0.03 -3.09
N PHE A 21 -7.27 -0.89 -2.69
CA PHE A 21 -7.03 -1.78 -1.55
C PHE A 21 -5.84 -2.73 -1.76
N GLU A 22 -5.41 -2.90 -2.98
CA GLU A 22 -4.19 -3.63 -3.34
C GLU A 22 -2.96 -2.73 -3.26
N GLY A 23 -3.16 -1.42 -3.29
CA GLY A 23 -2.12 -0.41 -3.16
C GLY A 23 -1.81 -0.13 -1.71
N ARG A 24 -1.19 -0.88 -1.04
CA ARG A 24 -0.43 -0.89 0.22
C ARG A 24 -0.47 0.39 1.10
N THR A 25 -1.31 1.37 0.77
CA THR A 25 -1.41 2.67 1.44
C THR A 25 -2.88 3.02 1.64
N ASP A 26 -3.22 3.46 2.83
CA ASP A 26 -4.53 4.02 3.08
C ASP A 26 -4.69 5.36 2.36
N ILE A 27 -5.81 5.55 1.66
CA ILE A 27 -6.04 6.77 0.87
C ILE A 27 -6.06 8.05 1.73
N ASP A 28 -6.47 7.93 2.97
CA ASP A 28 -6.52 9.06 3.88
C ASP A 28 -5.13 9.49 4.40
N ASP A 29 -4.10 8.68 4.16
CA ASP A 29 -2.71 9.03 4.44
C ASP A 29 -2.04 9.76 3.27
N VAL A 30 -2.71 9.81 2.10
CA VAL A 30 -2.18 10.42 0.89
C VAL A 30 -2.48 11.91 0.89
N GLU A 31 -1.44 12.73 0.83
CA GLU A 31 -1.58 14.18 0.65
C GLU A 31 -1.82 14.52 -0.82
N ARG A 32 -1.04 13.92 -1.71
CA ARG A 32 -1.12 14.15 -3.16
C ARG A 32 -0.51 13.00 -3.94
N ILE A 33 -0.87 12.93 -5.21
CA ILE A 33 -0.29 12.01 -6.18
C ILE A 33 0.38 12.84 -7.28
N GLU A 34 1.66 12.62 -7.48
CA GLU A 34 2.46 13.26 -8.51
C GLU A 34 2.61 12.31 -9.70
N VAL A 35 2.32 12.77 -10.91
CA VAL A 35 2.39 11.95 -12.13
C VAL A 35 3.36 12.58 -13.11
N VAL A 36 4.45 11.89 -13.39
CA VAL A 36 5.39 12.23 -14.45
C VAL A 36 5.10 11.36 -15.67
N ARG A 37 4.70 11.97 -16.76
CA ARG A 37 4.39 11.28 -18.01
C ARG A 37 5.62 11.20 -18.90
N GLY A 38 5.81 10.05 -19.54
CA GLY A 38 6.93 9.80 -20.45
C GLY A 38 8.13 9.15 -19.76
N PRO A 39 9.21 8.92 -20.50
CA PRO A 39 10.36 8.18 -19.99
C PRO A 39 11.10 8.96 -18.91
N GLY A 40 11.09 8.41 -17.72
CA GLY A 40 11.73 8.98 -16.53
C GLY A 40 12.97 8.21 -16.06
N SER A 41 13.43 7.22 -16.83
CA SER A 41 14.47 6.30 -16.40
C SER A 41 15.81 6.96 -16.06
N ALA A 42 16.12 8.11 -16.63
CA ALA A 42 17.33 8.88 -16.31
C ALA A 42 17.33 9.43 -14.88
N LEU A 43 16.14 9.68 -14.29
CA LEU A 43 15.99 10.23 -12.94
C LEU A 43 15.58 9.16 -11.92
N TYR A 44 14.77 8.20 -12.34
CA TYR A 44 14.11 7.24 -11.45
C TYR A 44 14.58 5.79 -11.65
N GLY A 45 15.51 5.56 -12.57
CA GLY A 45 16.07 4.24 -12.84
C GLY A 45 15.16 3.30 -13.63
N THR A 46 15.43 2.02 -13.53
CA THR A 46 14.70 0.96 -14.25
C THR A 46 13.23 0.93 -13.87
N GLY A 47 12.36 0.68 -14.84
CA GLY A 47 10.90 0.63 -14.60
C GLY A 47 10.17 1.94 -14.84
N ALA A 48 10.85 3.08 -14.98
CA ALA A 48 10.25 4.37 -15.30
C ALA A 48 10.15 4.65 -16.81
N VAL A 49 9.96 3.61 -17.64
CA VAL A 49 9.95 3.72 -19.10
C VAL A 49 8.76 4.52 -19.62
N PHE A 50 7.58 4.30 -19.06
CA PHE A 50 6.33 4.95 -19.49
C PHE A 50 5.91 6.12 -18.62
N GLY A 51 6.42 6.18 -17.41
CA GLY A 51 6.10 7.22 -16.44
C GLY A 51 6.36 6.82 -15.01
N VAL A 52 6.12 7.77 -14.13
CA VAL A 52 6.26 7.61 -12.68
C VAL A 52 5.01 8.13 -12.00
N VAL A 53 4.50 7.38 -11.05
CA VAL A 53 3.46 7.82 -10.11
C VAL A 53 4.06 7.83 -8.72
N ASN A 54 4.14 9.00 -8.11
CA ASN A 54 4.65 9.15 -6.73
C ASN A 54 3.48 9.45 -5.80
N VAL A 55 3.20 8.54 -4.89
CA VAL A 55 2.24 8.72 -3.82
C VAL A 55 2.95 9.42 -2.67
N VAL A 56 2.53 10.63 -2.34
CA VAL A 56 3.13 11.45 -1.29
C VAL A 56 2.20 11.47 -0.08
N THR A 57 2.72 11.04 1.06
CA THR A 57 1.97 11.08 2.32
C THR A 57 2.04 12.46 2.98
N HIS A 58 1.19 12.67 3.99
CA HIS A 58 1.12 13.94 4.70
C HIS A 58 2.48 14.40 5.23
N GLU A 59 2.78 15.68 4.98
CA GLU A 59 3.98 16.33 5.47
C GLU A 59 3.88 16.69 6.97
N ARG A 60 5.03 17.07 7.55
CA ARG A 60 5.28 17.26 8.98
C ARG A 60 4.29 18.20 9.70
N ASP A 61 3.70 19.16 8.98
CA ASP A 61 2.96 20.27 9.62
C ASP A 61 1.46 20.29 9.33
N LYS A 62 0.92 19.31 8.58
CA LYS A 62 -0.44 19.36 8.06
C LYS A 62 -1.39 18.31 8.65
N VAL A 63 -0.93 17.50 9.57
CA VAL A 63 -1.70 16.37 10.10
C VAL A 63 -2.32 16.70 11.45
N SER A 64 -3.56 16.29 11.65
CA SER A 64 -4.25 16.37 12.94
C SER A 64 -3.50 15.58 14.00
N LYS A 65 -3.56 16.02 15.26
CA LYS A 65 -2.86 15.36 16.37
C LYS A 65 -3.26 13.90 16.55
N LEU A 66 -4.55 13.61 16.38
CA LEU A 66 -5.09 12.25 16.37
C LEU A 66 -6.35 12.25 15.53
N GLU A 67 -6.46 11.31 14.62
CA GLU A 67 -7.65 11.04 13.84
C GLU A 67 -7.93 9.55 13.84
N VAL A 68 -9.20 9.18 14.07
CA VAL A 68 -9.68 7.80 14.02
C VAL A 68 -10.88 7.75 13.12
N GLY A 69 -10.92 6.81 12.21
CA GLY A 69 -12.01 6.63 11.27
C GLY A 69 -12.40 5.17 11.09
N ALA A 70 -13.67 4.97 10.81
CA ALA A 70 -14.19 3.69 10.37
C ALA A 70 -15.18 3.92 9.24
N SER A 71 -15.20 3.02 8.28
CA SER A 71 -16.13 3.07 7.16
C SER A 71 -16.57 1.67 6.75
N ALA A 72 -17.81 1.59 6.25
CA ALA A 72 -18.32 0.42 5.57
C ALA A 72 -18.40 0.72 4.08
N VAL A 73 -17.94 -0.21 3.29
CA VAL A 73 -17.90 -0.11 1.83
C VAL A 73 -18.74 -1.27 1.26
N GLU A 74 -19.04 -1.22 -0.02
CA GLU A 74 -19.74 -2.32 -0.70
C GLU A 74 -19.12 -3.68 -0.44
N HIS A 75 -19.94 -4.74 -0.60
CA HIS A 75 -19.53 -6.14 -0.41
C HIS A 75 -19.05 -6.48 1.00
N SER A 76 -19.74 -5.88 2.00
CA SER A 76 -19.49 -6.13 3.42
C SER A 76 -18.06 -5.80 3.86
N MET A 77 -17.40 -4.88 3.18
CA MET A 77 -16.06 -4.45 3.56
C MET A 77 -16.14 -3.43 4.69
N LEU A 78 -15.48 -3.73 5.80
CA LEU A 78 -15.27 -2.84 6.93
C LEU A 78 -13.82 -2.37 6.92
N ARG A 79 -13.62 -1.08 7.11
CA ARG A 79 -12.30 -0.45 7.20
C ARG A 79 -12.20 0.34 8.48
N GLY A 80 -11.07 0.22 9.16
CA GLY A 80 -10.71 1.03 10.30
C GLY A 80 -9.35 1.69 10.09
N ARG A 81 -9.19 2.90 10.60
CA ARG A 81 -7.92 3.62 10.54
C ARG A 81 -7.70 4.48 11.78
N ALA A 82 -6.45 4.70 12.13
CA ALA A 82 -6.04 5.67 13.11
C ALA A 82 -4.70 6.26 12.69
N HIS A 83 -4.58 7.58 12.70
CA HIS A 83 -3.28 8.20 12.55
C HIS A 83 -3.06 9.28 13.60
N ALA A 84 -1.81 9.46 13.97
CA ALA A 84 -1.41 10.42 14.98
C ALA A 84 -0.18 11.19 14.51
N TYR A 85 -0.18 12.47 14.78
CA TYR A 85 0.96 13.33 14.64
C TYR A 85 1.31 13.90 16.00
N GLN A 86 2.56 13.79 16.39
CA GLN A 86 3.08 14.34 17.63
C GLN A 86 4.36 15.13 17.38
N ARG A 87 4.30 16.42 17.65
CA ARG A 87 5.50 17.25 17.74
C ARG A 87 6.22 16.96 19.05
N LEU A 88 7.48 16.55 18.97
CA LEU A 88 8.32 16.21 20.12
C LEU A 88 9.23 17.36 20.54
N GLY A 89 9.46 18.32 19.63
CA GLY A 89 10.31 19.48 19.86
C GLY A 89 10.19 20.50 18.72
N LYS A 90 11.09 21.48 18.68
CA LYS A 90 11.08 22.51 17.64
C LYS A 90 11.32 21.91 16.24
N ASP A 91 12.27 20.98 16.16
CA ASP A 91 12.73 20.39 14.90
C ASP A 91 12.56 18.87 14.89
N SER A 92 11.64 18.33 15.70
CA SER A 92 11.40 16.90 15.82
C SER A 92 9.93 16.55 15.97
N GLY A 93 9.56 15.39 15.46
CA GLY A 93 8.21 14.88 15.59
C GLY A 93 8.09 13.45 15.07
N LEU A 94 6.89 12.93 15.25
CA LEU A 94 6.49 11.59 14.87
C LEU A 94 5.13 11.66 14.19
N TRP A 95 5.01 11.00 13.06
CA TRP A 95 3.76 10.63 12.45
C TRP A 95 3.64 9.10 12.43
N LEU A 96 2.47 8.59 12.80
CA LEU A 96 2.15 7.17 12.80
C LEU A 96 0.76 6.97 12.21
N SER A 97 0.61 6.01 11.32
CA SER A 97 -0.67 5.56 10.77
C SER A 97 -0.83 4.06 10.87
N LEU A 98 -2.04 3.66 11.24
CA LEU A 98 -2.52 2.29 11.32
C LEU A 98 -3.80 2.21 10.50
N ALA A 99 -3.88 1.28 9.56
CA ALA A 99 -5.08 1.03 8.79
C ALA A 99 -5.30 -0.47 8.62
N GLY A 100 -6.55 -0.87 8.55
CA GLY A 100 -6.92 -2.24 8.26
C GLY A 100 -8.31 -2.32 7.65
N ALA A 101 -8.52 -3.33 6.85
CA ALA A 101 -9.83 -3.62 6.27
C ALA A 101 -10.07 -5.13 6.16
N ARG A 102 -11.33 -5.50 6.25
CA ARG A 102 -11.79 -6.87 6.02
C ARG A 102 -13.09 -6.83 5.24
N GLY A 103 -13.19 -7.66 4.20
CA GLY A 103 -14.38 -7.77 3.37
C GLY A 103 -14.68 -9.21 2.99
N ALA A 104 -15.96 -9.57 2.93
CA ALA A 104 -16.38 -10.91 2.50
C ALA A 104 -16.30 -11.10 0.98
N GLY A 105 -16.21 -9.99 0.22
CA GLY A 105 -16.23 -10.03 -1.24
C GLY A 105 -17.60 -10.40 -1.80
N ARG A 106 -17.59 -10.99 -2.99
CA ARG A 106 -18.79 -11.39 -3.75
C ARG A 106 -18.87 -12.89 -3.94
N ASP A 107 -20.06 -13.38 -4.21
CA ASP A 107 -20.27 -14.70 -4.80
C ASP A 107 -20.15 -14.58 -6.32
N PHE A 108 -19.52 -15.56 -6.94
CA PHE A 108 -19.32 -15.64 -8.38
C PHE A 108 -19.88 -16.95 -8.93
N HIS A 109 -20.27 -16.92 -10.21
CA HIS A 109 -20.60 -18.09 -10.99
C HIS A 109 -19.70 -18.16 -12.22
N PHE A 110 -18.95 -19.26 -12.33
CA PHE A 110 -18.01 -19.54 -13.41
C PHE A 110 -18.54 -20.73 -14.24
N PRO A 111 -19.22 -20.50 -15.36
CA PRO A 111 -19.82 -21.58 -16.18
C PRO A 111 -18.80 -22.63 -16.64
N GLU A 112 -17.53 -22.26 -16.80
CA GLU A 112 -16.43 -23.13 -17.18
C GLU A 112 -16.13 -24.24 -16.15
N TYR A 113 -16.45 -24.02 -14.88
CA TYR A 113 -16.30 -25.01 -13.79
C TYR A 113 -17.57 -25.78 -13.48
N ARG A 114 -18.58 -25.73 -14.35
CA ARG A 114 -19.86 -26.47 -14.12
C ARG A 114 -19.66 -27.98 -13.98
N SER A 115 -18.70 -28.54 -14.71
CA SER A 115 -18.39 -29.99 -14.70
C SER A 115 -17.12 -30.28 -13.88
N ASP A 116 -16.66 -29.38 -13.07
CA ASP A 116 -15.49 -29.58 -12.23
C ASP A 116 -15.75 -30.64 -11.14
N PRO A 117 -14.75 -31.48 -10.80
CA PRO A 117 -14.88 -32.54 -9.79
C PRO A 117 -15.27 -32.07 -8.39
N SER A 118 -15.15 -30.78 -8.08
CA SER A 118 -15.58 -30.20 -6.79
C SER A 118 -17.09 -30.37 -6.52
N GLY A 119 -17.90 -30.56 -7.57
CA GLY A 119 -19.36 -30.65 -7.45
C GLY A 119 -20.06 -29.31 -7.17
N LEU A 120 -19.35 -28.18 -7.23
CA LEU A 120 -19.89 -26.85 -6.95
C LEU A 120 -20.65 -26.23 -8.12
N ASN A 121 -20.71 -26.91 -9.28
CA ASN A 121 -21.39 -26.42 -10.50
C ASN A 121 -20.96 -24.99 -10.93
N GLY A 122 -19.71 -24.63 -10.67
CA GLY A 122 -19.19 -23.30 -10.96
C GLY A 122 -19.54 -22.21 -9.93
N GLU A 123 -20.19 -22.54 -8.84
CA GLU A 123 -20.52 -21.59 -7.77
C GLU A 123 -19.33 -21.39 -6.83
N ALA A 124 -18.83 -20.17 -6.74
CA ALA A 124 -17.79 -19.74 -5.80
C ALA A 124 -18.42 -18.79 -4.77
N ARG A 125 -18.86 -19.36 -3.64
CA ARG A 125 -19.49 -18.60 -2.55
C ARG A 125 -18.57 -18.45 -1.37
N GLY A 126 -18.43 -17.21 -0.86
CA GLY A 126 -17.55 -16.92 0.25
C GLY A 126 -16.06 -17.13 -0.06
N LEU A 127 -15.67 -17.09 -1.34
CA LEU A 127 -14.30 -17.32 -1.81
C LEU A 127 -13.67 -16.06 -2.41
N ASP A 128 -14.16 -14.88 -2.03
CA ASP A 128 -13.64 -13.59 -2.52
C ASP A 128 -13.29 -12.65 -1.36
N ASP A 129 -13.09 -13.18 -0.18
CA ASP A 129 -12.75 -12.40 0.99
C ASP A 129 -11.36 -11.76 0.88
N VAL A 130 -11.23 -10.63 1.54
CA VAL A 130 -9.98 -9.89 1.62
C VAL A 130 -9.75 -9.40 3.05
N GLU A 131 -8.52 -9.51 3.51
CA GLU A 131 -8.07 -8.93 4.75
C GLU A 131 -6.75 -8.20 4.51
N LEU A 132 -6.62 -6.99 5.06
CA LEU A 132 -5.40 -6.22 4.94
C LEU A 132 -5.11 -5.41 6.20
N ALA A 133 -3.82 -5.16 6.44
CA ALA A 133 -3.34 -4.30 7.50
C ALA A 133 -2.10 -3.53 7.01
N THR A 134 -2.03 -2.26 7.40
CA THR A 134 -0.91 -1.38 7.11
C THR A 134 -0.48 -0.67 8.39
N VAL A 135 0.81 -0.68 8.65
CA VAL A 135 1.46 0.11 9.69
C VAL A 135 2.54 0.93 9.04
N GLN A 136 2.49 2.22 9.20
CA GLN A 136 3.47 3.11 8.61
C GLN A 136 3.75 4.30 9.52
N GLY A 137 4.90 4.92 9.32
CA GLY A 137 5.25 6.08 10.12
C GLY A 137 6.48 6.79 9.63
N ARG A 138 6.68 7.97 10.20
CA ARG A 138 7.82 8.83 9.93
C ARG A 138 8.22 9.51 11.22
N PHE A 139 9.49 9.38 11.58
CA PHE A 139 10.13 10.16 12.64
C PHE A 139 11.12 11.12 12.00
N TRP A 140 11.18 12.34 12.48
CA TRP A 140 12.21 13.30 12.07
C TRP A 140 12.82 13.98 13.28
N TYR A 141 14.10 14.26 13.13
CA TYR A 141 14.87 15.02 14.07
C TYR A 141 15.90 15.88 13.30
N ARG A 142 15.70 17.19 13.23
CA ARG A 142 16.51 18.10 12.39
C ARG A 142 16.56 17.61 10.94
N ASP A 143 17.75 17.29 10.46
CA ASP A 143 18.04 16.85 9.10
C ASP A 143 17.90 15.33 8.89
N LEU A 144 17.63 14.59 9.96
CA LEU A 144 17.40 13.14 9.91
C LEU A 144 15.91 12.85 9.80
N THR A 145 15.55 11.98 8.87
CA THR A 145 14.21 11.40 8.75
C THR A 145 14.33 9.88 8.71
N LEU A 146 13.57 9.20 9.56
CA LEU A 146 13.34 7.76 9.50
C LEU A 146 11.91 7.54 9.04
N GLN A 147 11.73 6.70 8.04
CA GLN A 147 10.43 6.33 7.50
C GLN A 147 10.31 4.82 7.42
N TRP A 148 9.12 4.30 7.70
CA TRP A 148 8.85 2.89 7.56
C TRP A 148 7.42 2.66 7.10
N ILE A 149 7.23 1.54 6.42
CA ILE A 149 5.93 0.97 6.11
C ILE A 149 6.01 -0.55 6.23
N TRP A 150 4.98 -1.14 6.77
CA TRP A 150 4.70 -2.56 6.68
C TRP A 150 3.25 -2.75 6.26
N HIS A 151 3.03 -3.59 5.28
CA HIS A 151 1.73 -3.92 4.73
C HIS A 151 1.60 -5.42 4.57
N GLN A 152 0.44 -5.95 4.91
CA GLN A 152 0.03 -7.32 4.62
C GLN A 152 -1.36 -7.29 4.01
N ARG A 153 -1.56 -8.10 2.98
CA ARG A 153 -2.86 -8.40 2.38
C ARG A 153 -2.98 -9.90 2.20
N GLU A 154 -4.15 -10.42 2.49
CA GLU A 154 -4.57 -11.78 2.16
C GLU A 154 -5.87 -11.68 1.36
N LYS A 155 -5.92 -12.33 0.20
CA LYS A 155 -7.05 -12.32 -0.72
C LYS A 155 -7.33 -13.73 -1.18
N THR A 156 -8.51 -14.25 -0.85
CA THR A 156 -8.98 -15.54 -1.36
C THR A 156 -9.41 -15.40 -2.82
N LEU A 157 -9.11 -16.40 -3.63
CA LEU A 157 -9.35 -16.39 -5.07
C LEU A 157 -10.58 -17.24 -5.40
N PRO A 158 -11.61 -16.64 -6.00
CA PRO A 158 -12.85 -17.33 -6.30
C PRO A 158 -12.73 -18.32 -7.47
N HIS A 159 -11.62 -18.33 -8.19
CA HIS A 159 -11.38 -19.18 -9.37
C HIS A 159 -10.08 -19.97 -9.22
N ALA A 160 -9.95 -21.04 -9.99
CA ALA A 160 -8.79 -21.92 -9.94
C ALA A 160 -7.65 -21.37 -10.80
N GLU A 161 -6.81 -20.49 -10.25
CA GLU A 161 -5.59 -20.04 -10.92
C GLU A 161 -4.44 -21.05 -10.74
N TYR A 162 -3.54 -21.09 -11.72
CA TYR A 162 -2.31 -21.90 -11.66
C TYR A 162 -2.53 -23.38 -11.37
N ASP A 163 -3.55 -23.99 -11.99
CA ASP A 163 -3.93 -25.40 -11.80
C ASP A 163 -4.31 -25.79 -10.37
N THR A 164 -4.81 -24.83 -9.59
CA THR A 164 -5.37 -25.10 -8.28
C THR A 164 -6.78 -25.68 -8.37
N LEU A 165 -7.31 -26.20 -7.25
CA LEU A 165 -8.66 -26.77 -7.22
C LEU A 165 -9.71 -25.66 -7.11
N PHE A 166 -10.74 -25.73 -7.95
CA PHE A 166 -11.88 -24.82 -7.85
C PHE A 166 -12.64 -25.04 -6.53
N GLY A 167 -13.00 -23.95 -5.89
CA GLY A 167 -13.76 -24.00 -4.63
C GLY A 167 -12.93 -24.28 -3.38
N ASP A 168 -11.62 -24.31 -3.47
CA ASP A 168 -10.73 -24.49 -2.32
C ASP A 168 -10.43 -23.13 -1.69
N ASP A 169 -10.78 -22.94 -0.42
CA ASP A 169 -10.56 -21.70 0.35
C ASP A 169 -9.09 -21.43 0.66
N ARG A 170 -8.21 -22.39 0.41
CA ARG A 170 -6.75 -22.24 0.49
C ARG A 170 -6.14 -21.54 -0.73
N ASN A 171 -6.93 -21.37 -1.80
CA ASN A 171 -6.51 -20.58 -2.96
C ASN A 171 -6.50 -19.11 -2.58
N ARG A 172 -5.32 -18.60 -2.18
CA ARG A 172 -5.20 -17.23 -1.74
C ARG A 172 -3.86 -16.61 -2.12
N PHE A 173 -3.88 -15.32 -2.39
CA PHE A 173 -2.67 -14.51 -2.43
C PHE A 173 -2.38 -13.91 -1.06
N VAL A 174 -1.13 -14.03 -0.63
CA VAL A 174 -0.63 -13.38 0.58
C VAL A 174 0.52 -12.46 0.17
N ASP A 175 0.26 -11.16 0.21
CA ASP A 175 1.27 -10.15 -0.03
C ASP A 175 1.75 -9.58 1.28
N ARG A 176 3.06 -9.56 1.48
CA ARG A 176 3.71 -8.86 2.59
C ARG A 176 4.79 -7.98 2.04
N ARG A 177 4.77 -6.73 2.42
CA ARG A 177 5.78 -5.79 1.98
C ARG A 177 6.05 -4.72 3.02
N GLY A 178 7.31 -4.31 3.07
CA GLY A 178 7.71 -3.23 3.93
C GLY A 178 9.09 -2.72 3.55
N PHE A 179 9.37 -1.52 4.01
CA PHE A 179 10.71 -0.96 4.01
C PHE A 179 10.94 -0.10 5.25
N VAL A 180 12.19 0.11 5.57
CA VAL A 180 12.66 1.12 6.50
C VAL A 180 13.72 1.93 5.78
N GLU A 181 13.60 3.25 5.83
CA GLU A 181 14.49 4.18 5.18
C GLU A 181 14.97 5.24 6.16
N ALA A 182 16.25 5.54 6.11
CA ALA A 182 16.85 6.67 6.81
C ALA A 182 17.36 7.67 5.78
N ARG A 183 16.92 8.94 5.88
CA ARG A 183 17.38 10.06 5.06
C ARG A 183 18.09 11.07 5.94
N PHE A 184 19.27 11.52 5.49
CA PHE A 184 20.01 12.57 6.13
C PHE A 184 20.31 13.69 5.13
N GLU A 185 19.72 14.85 5.35
CA GLU A 185 19.68 15.97 4.41
C GLU A 185 20.20 17.28 5.06
N PRO A 186 21.47 17.32 5.52
CA PRO A 186 22.02 18.51 6.16
C PRO A 186 22.20 19.65 5.16
N LYS A 187 21.81 20.84 5.53
CA LYS A 187 22.16 22.08 4.83
C LYS A 187 23.56 22.48 5.24
N LEU A 188 24.55 22.21 4.38
CA LEU A 188 25.97 22.52 4.66
C LEU A 188 26.27 24.03 4.53
N THR A 189 25.67 24.66 3.50
CA THR A 189 25.70 26.12 3.30
C THR A 189 24.38 26.58 2.67
N SER A 190 24.22 27.88 2.41
CA SER A 190 23.07 28.40 1.65
C SER A 190 22.99 27.87 0.21
N GLU A 191 24.11 27.42 -0.34
CA GLU A 191 24.24 26.95 -1.74
C GLU A 191 24.41 25.43 -1.85
N PHE A 192 24.84 24.76 -0.76
CA PHE A 192 25.13 23.34 -0.77
C PHE A 192 24.23 22.58 0.21
N GLN A 193 23.49 21.63 -0.32
CA GLN A 193 22.73 20.63 0.43
C GLN A 193 23.28 19.24 0.12
N SER A 194 23.51 18.42 1.13
CA SER A 194 23.84 17.01 0.98
C SER A 194 22.57 16.18 1.08
N PHE A 195 22.52 15.09 0.35
CA PHE A 195 21.46 14.11 0.41
C PHE A 195 22.07 12.71 0.53
N THR A 196 21.69 11.99 1.58
CA THR A 196 22.05 10.57 1.79
C THR A 196 20.79 9.80 2.13
N ARG A 197 20.63 8.69 1.42
CA ARG A 197 19.46 7.82 1.56
C ARG A 197 19.88 6.38 1.75
#